data_d0dc5d02747cac503a53a8e2b42a6e5a
#
_entry.id   d0dc5d02747cac503a53a8e2b42a6e5a
#
_cell.length_a   1.000
_cell.length_b   1.000
_cell.length_c   1.000
_cell.angle_alpha   90.00
_cell.angle_beta   90.00
_cell.angle_gamma   90.00
#
_symmetry.space_group_name_H-M   'P 1'
#
loop_
_entity.id
_entity.type
_entity.pdbx_description
1 polymer ?
#
loop_
_entity_poly.entity_id
_entity_poly.type
_entity_poly.pdbx_seq_one_letter_code
_entity_poly.pdbx_strand_id
1 'polypeptide(L)'
;MRLAFAALLAFAAVPALAQQMPSVAPGTPDPSRVVAGTYQVNTDHTQLLFTVSHLGFSEYTGMFTNPTGTLTLDPAHPAANKVEVTFPIAKVRTTVPELDAHLQTADFFDAAKYPTAHFVSTKVTVIGDGAATIDGNLTLHGVAKPVSLDARFVGAGKGIMGPPNPNIGFAATTTIKRSDFGLSGGIPLISDDVLLTINAAFEQK
;
A
#
# COMPACT_ATOMS: atom_id res chain seq x y z
N MET A 1 -10.23 60.32 -45.76
CA MET A 1 -10.06 58.94 -46.13
C MET A 1 -9.13 58.30 -45.13
N ARG A 2 -9.66 57.57 -44.13
CA ARG A 2 -8.84 56.86 -43.13
C ARG A 2 -8.98 55.34 -43.42
N LEU A 3 -7.92 54.72 -43.88
CA LEU A 3 -7.83 53.29 -44.10
C LEU A 3 -7.54 52.60 -42.77
N ALA A 4 -8.47 51.77 -42.30
CA ALA A 4 -8.28 50.89 -41.15
C ALA A 4 -7.68 49.56 -41.64
N PHE A 5 -6.48 49.23 -41.16
CA PHE A 5 -5.87 47.93 -41.35
C PHE A 5 -6.40 46.98 -40.25
N ALA A 6 -7.17 45.97 -40.64
CA ALA A 6 -7.55 44.88 -39.78
C ALA A 6 -6.48 43.78 -39.84
N ALA A 7 -5.75 43.61 -38.74
CA ALA A 7 -4.79 42.51 -38.59
C ALA A 7 -5.56 41.23 -38.20
N LEU A 8 -5.62 40.24 -39.09
CA LEU A 8 -6.09 38.89 -38.78
C LEU A 8 -5.02 38.15 -37.98
N LEU A 9 -5.25 37.94 -36.70
CA LEU A 9 -4.46 37.01 -35.89
C LEU A 9 -4.93 35.57 -36.19
N ALA A 10 -4.11 34.83 -36.97
CA ALA A 10 -4.31 33.40 -37.17
C ALA A 10 -3.84 32.64 -35.92
N PHE A 11 -4.78 32.14 -35.13
CA PHE A 11 -4.48 31.17 -34.07
C PHE A 11 -4.14 29.83 -34.72
N ALA A 12 -2.85 29.47 -34.73
CA ALA A 12 -2.45 28.10 -35.05
C ALA A 12 -2.85 27.18 -33.91
N ALA A 13 -3.88 26.36 -34.12
CA ALA A 13 -4.24 25.28 -33.20
C ALA A 13 -3.10 24.24 -33.23
N VAL A 14 -2.31 24.19 -32.18
CA VAL A 14 -1.36 23.08 -31.95
C VAL A 14 -2.21 21.84 -31.64
N PRO A 15 -2.13 20.75 -32.45
CA PRO A 15 -2.84 19.56 -32.11
C PRO A 15 -2.32 19.01 -30.78
N ALA A 16 -3.18 18.89 -29.78
CA ALA A 16 -2.88 18.15 -28.56
C ALA A 16 -2.64 16.68 -28.99
N LEU A 17 -1.39 16.23 -28.94
CA LEU A 17 -1.04 14.83 -29.08
C LEU A 17 -1.68 14.11 -27.89
N ALA A 18 -2.89 13.57 -28.07
CA ALA A 18 -3.50 12.65 -27.12
C ALA A 18 -2.54 11.47 -26.98
N GLN A 19 -1.91 11.38 -25.81
CA GLN A 19 -1.04 10.26 -25.48
C GLN A 19 -1.88 8.99 -25.55
N GLN A 20 -1.67 8.16 -26.57
CA GLN A 20 -2.41 6.91 -26.71
C GLN A 20 -2.06 6.02 -25.52
N MET A 21 -3.06 5.76 -24.67
CA MET A 21 -2.90 4.79 -23.60
C MET A 21 -2.62 3.40 -24.19
N PRO A 22 -1.69 2.62 -23.61
CA PRO A 22 -1.41 1.27 -24.07
C PRO A 22 -2.68 0.41 -24.04
N SER A 23 -2.86 -0.42 -25.05
CA SER A 23 -3.98 -1.38 -25.12
C SER A 23 -3.79 -2.61 -24.22
N VAL A 24 -2.59 -2.77 -23.64
CA VAL A 24 -2.22 -3.90 -22.76
C VAL A 24 -1.63 -3.33 -21.48
N ALA A 25 -1.98 -3.93 -20.33
CA ALA A 25 -1.40 -3.54 -19.06
C ALA A 25 0.13 -3.70 -19.07
N PRO A 26 0.88 -2.68 -18.58
CA PRO A 26 2.34 -2.73 -18.56
C PRO A 26 2.91 -3.75 -17.59
N GLY A 27 2.19 -4.04 -16.50
CA GLY A 27 2.53 -5.04 -15.49
C GLY A 27 1.95 -6.41 -15.85
N THR A 28 2.76 -7.45 -15.74
CA THR A 28 2.34 -8.85 -15.94
C THR A 28 2.88 -9.75 -14.83
N PRO A 29 2.21 -10.88 -14.50
CA PRO A 29 2.65 -11.83 -13.48
C PRO A 29 3.83 -12.71 -13.99
N ASP A 30 4.80 -12.09 -14.64
CA ASP A 30 6.00 -12.73 -15.18
C ASP A 30 7.21 -12.40 -14.30
N PRO A 31 7.74 -13.34 -13.50
CA PRO A 31 8.89 -13.12 -12.64
C PRO A 31 10.17 -12.72 -13.38
N SER A 32 10.31 -13.08 -14.67
CA SER A 32 11.48 -12.71 -15.48
C SER A 32 11.60 -11.20 -15.71
N ARG A 33 10.51 -10.46 -15.50
CA ARG A 33 10.46 -9.00 -15.63
C ARG A 33 10.87 -8.25 -14.35
N VAL A 34 11.13 -9.00 -13.28
CA VAL A 34 11.55 -8.41 -12.01
C VAL A 34 12.99 -7.94 -12.12
N VAL A 35 13.23 -6.67 -11.82
CA VAL A 35 14.56 -6.05 -11.80
C VAL A 35 15.05 -6.02 -10.37
N ALA A 36 16.29 -6.48 -10.12
CA ALA A 36 16.90 -6.35 -8.80
C ALA A 36 17.15 -4.89 -8.44
N GLY A 37 17.02 -4.55 -7.16
CA GLY A 37 17.31 -3.20 -6.67
C GLY A 37 16.44 -2.78 -5.50
N THR A 38 16.51 -1.49 -5.18
CA THR A 38 15.69 -0.88 -4.11
C THR A 38 14.57 -0.09 -4.74
N TYR A 39 13.38 -0.35 -4.26
CA TYR A 39 12.13 0.27 -4.67
C TYR A 39 11.56 1.10 -3.52
N GLN A 40 10.84 2.16 -3.84
CA GLN A 40 10.04 2.94 -2.89
C GLN A 40 8.58 2.50 -2.98
N VAL A 41 7.88 2.51 -1.85
CA VAL A 41 6.42 2.34 -1.85
C VAL A 41 5.79 3.41 -2.75
N ASN A 42 4.94 2.98 -3.67
CA ASN A 42 4.06 3.89 -4.38
C ASN A 42 2.86 4.19 -3.46
N THR A 43 2.92 5.35 -2.83
CA THR A 43 1.98 5.78 -1.77
C THR A 43 0.54 5.80 -2.25
N ASP A 44 0.30 6.22 -3.49
CA ASP A 44 -1.04 6.41 -4.04
C ASP A 44 -1.70 5.09 -4.48
N HIS A 45 -0.88 4.05 -4.70
CA HIS A 45 -1.33 2.75 -5.18
C HIS A 45 -1.11 1.61 -4.18
N THR A 46 -0.76 1.95 -2.92
CA THR A 46 -0.59 0.97 -1.84
C THR A 46 -1.65 1.17 -0.77
N GLN A 47 -2.33 0.09 -0.41
CA GLN A 47 -3.44 0.09 0.53
C GLN A 47 -3.28 -1.06 1.52
N LEU A 48 -3.59 -0.78 2.79
CA LEU A 48 -3.76 -1.77 3.85
C LEU A 48 -5.21 -1.71 4.33
N LEU A 49 -5.99 -2.74 4.04
CA LEU A 49 -7.34 -2.91 4.56
C LEU A 49 -7.30 -3.72 5.85
N PHE A 50 -8.13 -3.37 6.80
CA PHE A 50 -8.42 -4.16 7.99
C PHE A 50 -9.89 -4.53 8.02
N THR A 51 -10.19 -5.75 8.42
CA THR A 51 -11.57 -6.24 8.55
C THR A 51 -11.76 -6.88 9.91
N VAL A 52 -12.85 -6.52 10.59
CA VAL A 52 -13.27 -7.05 11.89
C VAL A 52 -14.70 -7.55 11.82
N SER A 53 -15.06 -8.54 12.64
CA SER A 53 -16.47 -8.87 12.89
C SER A 53 -17.08 -7.82 13.83
N HIS A 54 -18.23 -7.27 13.45
CA HIS A 54 -18.93 -6.24 14.19
C HIS A 54 -20.25 -6.77 14.74
N LEU A 55 -20.33 -6.95 16.05
CA LEU A 55 -21.50 -7.42 16.80
C LEU A 55 -22.05 -8.79 16.32
N GLY A 56 -21.27 -9.56 15.55
CA GLY A 56 -21.70 -10.79 14.92
C GLY A 56 -22.74 -10.63 13.80
N PHE A 57 -23.05 -9.39 13.38
CA PHE A 57 -24.02 -9.13 12.31
C PHE A 57 -23.36 -8.93 10.94
N SER A 58 -22.16 -8.37 10.92
CA SER A 58 -21.45 -8.05 9.68
C SER A 58 -19.95 -7.98 9.89
N GLU A 59 -19.22 -8.07 8.80
CA GLU A 59 -17.84 -7.61 8.76
C GLU A 59 -17.80 -6.11 8.52
N TYR A 60 -16.86 -5.44 9.17
CA TYR A 60 -16.60 -4.02 8.99
C TYR A 60 -15.17 -3.80 8.52
N THR A 61 -15.00 -3.13 7.39
CA THR A 61 -13.70 -2.91 6.76
C THR A 61 -13.37 -1.41 6.76
N GLY A 62 -12.15 -1.12 7.19
CA GLY A 62 -11.51 0.18 6.99
C GLY A 62 -10.15 0.03 6.33
N MET A 63 -9.44 1.14 6.13
CA MET A 63 -8.13 1.13 5.50
C MET A 63 -7.17 2.13 6.13
N PHE A 64 -5.87 1.83 6.02
CA PHE A 64 -4.79 2.78 6.21
C PHE A 64 -4.24 3.17 4.85
N THR A 65 -4.05 4.47 4.66
CA THR A 65 -3.53 5.07 3.42
C THR A 65 -2.24 5.84 3.67
N ASN A 66 -1.63 6.33 2.59
CA ASN A 66 -0.39 7.12 2.63
C ASN A 66 0.82 6.38 3.25
N PRO A 67 1.06 5.10 2.92
CA PRO A 67 2.25 4.41 3.39
C PRO A 67 3.52 5.02 2.79
N THR A 68 4.62 4.84 3.53
CA THR A 68 5.99 5.08 3.07
C THR A 68 6.84 3.85 3.35
N GLY A 69 7.94 3.69 2.65
CA GLY A 69 8.84 2.57 2.91
C GLY A 69 9.59 2.11 1.69
N THR A 70 10.33 1.02 1.86
CA THR A 70 11.23 0.47 0.84
C THR A 70 11.07 -1.04 0.71
N LEU A 71 11.36 -1.52 -0.49
CA LEU A 71 11.54 -2.93 -0.81
C LEU A 71 12.92 -3.08 -1.45
N THR A 72 13.81 -3.86 -0.83
CA THR A 72 15.04 -4.34 -1.48
C THR A 72 14.75 -5.71 -2.04
N LEU A 73 14.97 -5.89 -3.34
CA LEU A 73 14.62 -7.09 -4.07
C LEU A 73 15.82 -7.61 -4.87
N ASP A 74 16.15 -8.87 -4.65
CA ASP A 74 17.13 -9.63 -5.44
C ASP A 74 16.53 -11.01 -5.79
N PRO A 75 16.07 -11.20 -7.02
CA PRO A 75 15.50 -12.49 -7.44
C PRO A 75 16.51 -13.64 -7.39
N ALA A 76 17.80 -13.35 -7.51
CA ALA A 76 18.86 -14.37 -7.46
C ALA A 76 19.13 -14.81 -6.00
N HIS A 77 18.91 -13.95 -5.03
CA HIS A 77 19.16 -14.19 -3.62
C HIS A 77 17.95 -13.83 -2.77
N PRO A 78 16.82 -14.55 -2.86
CA PRO A 78 15.56 -14.18 -2.21
C PRO A 78 15.65 -13.99 -0.70
N ALA A 79 16.58 -14.69 -0.04
CA ALA A 79 16.82 -14.54 1.40
C ALA A 79 17.37 -13.16 1.79
N ALA A 80 17.92 -12.40 0.83
CA ALA A 80 18.40 -11.04 1.04
C ALA A 80 17.29 -9.98 0.87
N ASN A 81 16.11 -10.39 0.40
CA ASN A 81 14.99 -9.48 0.21
C ASN A 81 14.52 -8.90 1.54
N LYS A 82 14.20 -7.60 1.52
CA LYS A 82 13.74 -6.88 2.70
C LYS A 82 12.62 -5.93 2.32
N VAL A 83 11.61 -5.86 3.17
CA VAL A 83 10.55 -4.87 3.08
C VAL A 83 10.40 -4.15 4.42
N GLU A 84 10.27 -2.84 4.33
CA GLU A 84 10.00 -1.97 5.47
C GLU A 84 8.92 -0.98 5.06
N VAL A 85 7.81 -0.93 5.81
CA VAL A 85 6.68 -0.07 5.49
C VAL A 85 6.14 0.57 6.76
N THR A 86 5.82 1.86 6.66
CA THR A 86 5.20 2.65 7.72
C THR A 86 3.88 3.21 7.23
N PHE A 87 2.83 3.04 8.04
CA PHE A 87 1.51 3.63 7.85
C PHE A 87 1.25 4.68 8.91
N PRO A 88 0.91 5.94 8.55
CA PRO A 88 0.49 6.94 9.53
C PRO A 88 -0.91 6.63 10.05
N ILE A 89 -1.06 6.55 11.38
CA ILE A 89 -2.35 6.24 12.04
C ILE A 89 -3.40 7.31 11.72
N ALA A 90 -3.00 8.58 11.61
CA ALA A 90 -3.89 9.68 11.23
C ALA A 90 -4.51 9.54 9.82
N LYS A 91 -4.05 8.54 9.05
CA LYS A 91 -4.58 8.22 7.72
C LYS A 91 -5.49 7.00 7.70
N VAL A 92 -5.98 6.56 8.87
CA VAL A 92 -7.07 5.59 8.96
C VAL A 92 -8.34 6.16 8.33
N ARG A 93 -9.05 5.35 7.56
CA ARG A 93 -10.30 5.72 6.88
C ARG A 93 -11.30 4.58 6.96
N THR A 94 -12.51 4.94 7.29
CA THR A 94 -13.70 4.10 7.21
C THR A 94 -14.77 4.80 6.34
N THR A 95 -15.98 4.28 6.31
CA THR A 95 -17.11 4.95 5.65
C THR A 95 -17.76 6.01 6.55
N VAL A 96 -17.31 6.17 7.79
CA VAL A 96 -17.89 7.06 8.81
C VAL A 96 -16.80 7.98 9.36
N PRO A 97 -16.80 9.29 9.01
CA PRO A 97 -15.76 10.24 9.45
C PRO A 97 -15.63 10.36 10.97
N GLU A 98 -16.74 10.23 11.71
CA GLU A 98 -16.73 10.26 13.17
C GLU A 98 -15.99 9.06 13.76
N LEU A 99 -16.10 7.90 13.12
CA LEU A 99 -15.33 6.71 13.50
C LEU A 99 -13.84 6.87 13.18
N ASP A 100 -13.50 7.49 12.04
CA ASP A 100 -12.10 7.81 11.71
C ASP A 100 -11.46 8.67 12.80
N ALA A 101 -12.19 9.66 13.31
CA ALA A 101 -11.73 10.50 14.41
C ALA A 101 -11.62 9.71 15.72
N HIS A 102 -12.61 8.86 16.02
CA HIS A 102 -12.63 8.06 17.26
C HIS A 102 -11.51 7.03 17.30
N LEU A 103 -11.21 6.37 16.16
CA LEU A 103 -10.10 5.42 16.06
C LEU A 103 -8.74 6.07 16.38
N GLN A 104 -8.57 7.36 16.22
CA GLN A 104 -7.34 8.08 16.51
C GLN A 104 -7.18 8.47 17.99
N THR A 105 -8.24 8.37 18.79
CA THR A 105 -8.22 8.74 20.22
C THR A 105 -7.45 7.72 21.07
N ALA A 106 -7.24 8.07 22.35
CA ALA A 106 -6.60 7.21 23.34
C ALA A 106 -7.41 5.93 23.65
N ASP A 107 -8.71 5.89 23.30
CA ASP A 107 -9.55 4.69 23.46
C ASP A 107 -9.22 3.60 22.44
N PHE A 108 -8.52 3.96 21.35
CA PHE A 108 -8.10 3.04 20.29
C PHE A 108 -6.61 3.20 20.00
N PHE A 109 -6.23 3.78 18.83
CA PHE A 109 -4.84 3.80 18.36
C PHE A 109 -3.96 4.82 19.11
N ASP A 110 -4.53 5.77 19.84
CA ASP A 110 -3.80 6.87 20.51
C ASP A 110 -2.75 7.51 19.55
N ALA A 111 -3.25 8.04 18.42
CA ALA A 111 -2.40 8.55 17.34
C ALA A 111 -1.49 9.70 17.78
N ALA A 112 -1.83 10.41 18.86
CA ALA A 112 -1.00 11.46 19.43
C ALA A 112 0.28 10.90 20.06
N LYS A 113 0.20 9.71 20.65
CA LYS A 113 1.33 9.03 21.29
C LYS A 113 2.00 8.02 20.37
N TYR A 114 1.24 7.35 19.52
CA TYR A 114 1.68 6.32 18.60
C TYR A 114 1.27 6.68 17.16
N PRO A 115 1.96 7.63 16.53
CA PRO A 115 1.51 8.21 15.25
C PRO A 115 1.60 7.26 14.05
N THR A 116 2.30 6.13 14.19
CA THR A 116 2.55 5.21 13.08
C THR A 116 2.41 3.75 13.47
N ALA A 117 2.01 2.91 12.50
CA ALA A 117 2.25 1.47 12.48
C ALA A 117 3.43 1.19 11.57
N HIS A 118 4.33 0.28 11.96
CA HIS A 118 5.57 0.02 11.25
C HIS A 118 5.82 -1.48 11.15
N PHE A 119 6.08 -1.98 9.95
CA PHE A 119 6.44 -3.37 9.68
C PHE A 119 7.85 -3.44 9.09
N VAL A 120 8.67 -4.33 9.64
CA VAL A 120 10.03 -4.65 9.12
C VAL A 120 10.13 -6.15 8.96
N SER A 121 10.41 -6.61 7.74
CA SER A 121 10.66 -8.03 7.49
C SER A 121 11.96 -8.50 8.15
N THR A 122 11.93 -9.72 8.68
CA THR A 122 13.10 -10.42 9.23
C THR A 122 13.54 -11.58 8.34
N LYS A 123 12.60 -12.13 7.57
CA LYS A 123 12.86 -13.25 6.65
C LYS A 123 11.86 -13.25 5.51
N VAL A 124 12.33 -13.58 4.32
CA VAL A 124 11.47 -13.86 3.15
C VAL A 124 11.73 -15.31 2.71
N THR A 125 10.66 -16.10 2.64
CA THR A 125 10.71 -17.50 2.21
C THR A 125 9.84 -17.65 0.95
N VAL A 126 10.46 -17.84 -0.20
CA VAL A 126 9.75 -18.11 -1.45
C VAL A 126 9.22 -19.55 -1.43
N ILE A 127 7.91 -19.72 -1.70
CA ILE A 127 7.24 -21.01 -1.67
C ILE A 127 7.14 -21.60 -3.08
N GLY A 128 7.16 -20.77 -4.11
CA GLY A 128 6.97 -21.11 -5.53
C GLY A 128 5.75 -20.41 -6.12
N ASP A 129 5.59 -20.45 -7.44
CA ASP A 129 4.44 -19.91 -8.20
C ASP A 129 4.08 -18.45 -7.86
N GLY A 130 5.10 -17.64 -7.56
CA GLY A 130 4.93 -16.25 -7.16
C GLY A 130 4.43 -16.06 -5.73
N ALA A 131 4.43 -17.09 -4.89
CA ALA A 131 4.05 -17.03 -3.49
C ALA A 131 5.28 -16.98 -2.56
N ALA A 132 5.13 -16.29 -1.43
CA ALA A 132 6.15 -16.18 -0.39
C ALA A 132 5.51 -15.98 0.98
N THR A 133 6.17 -16.46 2.02
CA THR A 133 5.92 -16.03 3.40
C THR A 133 6.94 -14.95 3.77
N ILE A 134 6.45 -13.84 4.33
CA ILE A 134 7.26 -12.74 4.82
C ILE A 134 7.09 -12.64 6.33
N ASP A 135 8.08 -13.15 7.06
CA ASP A 135 8.13 -12.99 8.51
C ASP A 135 8.71 -11.62 8.84
N GLY A 136 8.17 -10.97 9.86
CA GLY A 136 8.62 -9.64 10.28
C GLY A 136 8.09 -9.24 11.64
N ASN A 137 8.46 -8.04 12.05
CA ASN A 137 7.95 -7.43 13.27
C ASN A 137 6.99 -6.28 12.90
N LEU A 138 5.77 -6.37 13.37
CA LEU A 138 4.81 -5.27 13.34
C LEU A 138 4.88 -4.52 14.66
N THR A 139 5.16 -3.22 14.59
CA THR A 139 5.01 -2.29 15.72
C THR A 139 3.71 -1.53 15.53
N LEU A 140 2.78 -1.69 16.45
CA LEU A 140 1.48 -1.02 16.47
C LEU A 140 1.17 -0.61 17.91
N HIS A 141 0.66 0.60 18.12
CA HIS A 141 0.32 1.12 19.44
C HIS A 141 1.48 1.00 20.45
N GLY A 142 2.73 1.18 19.98
CA GLY A 142 3.95 1.07 20.78
C GLY A 142 4.40 -0.34 21.13
N VAL A 143 3.67 -1.39 20.69
CA VAL A 143 4.00 -2.79 20.96
C VAL A 143 4.51 -3.44 19.67
N ALA A 144 5.66 -4.13 19.74
CA ALA A 144 6.22 -4.90 18.64
C ALA A 144 5.90 -6.41 18.81
N LYS A 145 5.37 -7.02 17.76
CA LYS A 145 5.05 -8.46 17.71
C LYS A 145 5.52 -9.07 16.40
N PRO A 146 5.93 -10.35 16.41
CA PRO A 146 6.19 -11.08 15.18
C PRO A 146 4.87 -11.33 14.43
N VAL A 147 4.90 -11.10 13.11
CA VAL A 147 3.78 -11.34 12.20
C VAL A 147 4.32 -11.97 10.92
N SER A 148 3.61 -12.96 10.39
CA SER A 148 3.91 -13.59 9.10
C SER A 148 2.85 -13.18 8.09
N LEU A 149 3.28 -12.71 6.93
CA LEU A 149 2.41 -12.34 5.82
C LEU A 149 2.44 -13.43 4.75
N ASP A 150 1.26 -13.88 4.32
CA ASP A 150 1.13 -14.71 3.12
C ASP A 150 1.07 -13.78 1.90
N ALA A 151 2.18 -13.73 1.15
CA ALA A 151 2.36 -12.81 0.04
C ALA A 151 2.32 -13.53 -1.31
N ARG A 152 1.80 -12.84 -2.32
CA ARG A 152 1.88 -13.28 -3.70
C ARG A 152 2.30 -12.13 -4.62
N PHE A 153 3.09 -12.46 -5.62
CA PHE A 153 3.46 -11.58 -6.70
C PHE A 153 2.25 -11.29 -7.61
N VAL A 154 2.01 -10.02 -7.91
CA VAL A 154 0.91 -9.59 -8.78
C VAL A 154 1.42 -9.29 -10.18
N GLY A 155 2.58 -8.63 -10.29
CA GLY A 155 3.16 -8.33 -11.59
C GLY A 155 4.32 -7.36 -11.52
N ALA A 156 5.14 -7.36 -12.57
CA ALA A 156 6.22 -6.41 -12.77
C ALA A 156 6.17 -5.82 -14.20
N GLY A 157 6.68 -4.61 -14.35
CA GLY A 157 6.73 -3.91 -15.61
C GLY A 157 7.35 -2.53 -15.49
N LYS A 158 7.25 -1.74 -16.56
CA LYS A 158 7.70 -0.35 -16.56
C LYS A 158 6.50 0.58 -16.41
N GLY A 159 6.66 1.64 -15.63
CA GLY A 159 5.68 2.72 -15.54
C GLY A 159 5.37 3.33 -16.90
N ILE A 160 4.13 3.78 -17.07
CA ILE A 160 3.66 4.43 -18.31
C ILE A 160 3.29 5.92 -18.10
N MET A 161 3.20 6.33 -16.85
CA MET A 161 2.96 7.72 -16.46
C MET A 161 4.21 8.26 -15.77
N GLY A 162 4.91 9.19 -16.41
CA GLY A 162 6.21 9.69 -15.98
C GLY A 162 7.39 8.87 -16.51
N PRO A 163 8.54 8.83 -15.80
CA PRO A 163 9.70 8.03 -16.20
C PRO A 163 9.35 6.55 -16.26
N PRO A 164 9.90 5.78 -17.24
CA PRO A 164 9.60 4.36 -17.40
C PRO A 164 10.36 3.49 -16.38
N ASN A 165 10.24 3.84 -15.11
CA ASN A 165 10.89 3.12 -14.02
C ASN A 165 10.31 1.71 -13.86
N PRO A 166 11.10 0.73 -13.39
CA PRO A 166 10.59 -0.56 -12.96
C PRO A 166 9.56 -0.42 -11.85
N ASN A 167 8.41 -1.06 -12.04
CA ASN A 167 7.33 -1.15 -11.05
C ASN A 167 7.06 -2.62 -10.74
N ILE A 168 6.70 -2.91 -9.48
CA ILE A 168 6.36 -4.25 -9.01
C ILE A 168 5.21 -4.17 -8.02
N GLY A 169 4.32 -5.17 -8.08
CA GLY A 169 3.15 -5.27 -7.22
C GLY A 169 3.07 -6.60 -6.48
N PHE A 170 2.59 -6.53 -5.24
CA PHE A 170 2.32 -7.67 -4.39
C PHE A 170 0.95 -7.54 -3.72
N ALA A 171 0.32 -8.67 -3.46
CA ALA A 171 -0.80 -8.76 -2.53
C ALA A 171 -0.39 -9.65 -1.36
N ALA A 172 -0.82 -9.31 -0.15
CA ALA A 172 -0.55 -10.13 1.02
C ALA A 172 -1.73 -10.10 2.00
N THR A 173 -1.83 -11.16 2.81
CA THR A 173 -2.82 -11.26 3.89
C THR A 173 -2.19 -11.79 5.16
N THR A 174 -2.78 -11.42 6.29
CA THR A 174 -2.52 -12.02 7.61
C THR A 174 -3.67 -11.73 8.54
N THR A 175 -3.80 -12.50 9.61
CA THR A 175 -4.71 -12.21 10.73
C THR A 175 -3.88 -11.93 11.97
N ILE A 176 -4.15 -10.83 12.65
CA ILE A 176 -3.54 -10.47 13.93
C ILE A 176 -4.60 -10.40 15.02
N LYS A 177 -4.18 -10.57 16.28
CA LYS A 177 -5.01 -10.24 17.44
C LYS A 177 -4.71 -8.80 17.86
N ARG A 178 -5.72 -7.92 17.82
CA ARG A 178 -5.50 -6.52 18.21
C ARG A 178 -5.22 -6.35 19.69
N SER A 179 -5.71 -7.30 20.53
CA SER A 179 -5.38 -7.35 21.96
C SER A 179 -3.89 -7.55 22.23
N ASP A 180 -3.14 -8.23 21.35
CA ASP A 180 -1.68 -8.39 21.44
C ASP A 180 -0.93 -7.06 21.39
N PHE A 181 -1.57 -6.02 20.85
CA PHE A 181 -1.07 -4.66 20.73
C PHE A 181 -1.72 -3.69 21.74
N GLY A 182 -2.45 -4.25 22.74
CA GLY A 182 -3.15 -3.43 23.75
C GLY A 182 -4.45 -2.78 23.27
N LEU A 183 -4.95 -3.13 22.09
CA LEU A 183 -6.17 -2.59 21.49
C LEU A 183 -7.38 -3.46 21.84
N SER A 184 -7.77 -3.50 23.12
CA SER A 184 -8.80 -4.43 23.63
C SER A 184 -10.22 -3.82 23.74
N GLY A 185 -10.38 -2.53 23.42
CA GLY A 185 -11.68 -1.85 23.52
C GLY A 185 -12.76 -2.55 22.68
N GLY A 186 -13.93 -2.83 23.28
CA GLY A 186 -15.08 -3.41 22.62
C GLY A 186 -15.03 -4.93 22.36
N ILE A 187 -13.99 -5.67 22.80
CA ILE A 187 -13.96 -7.14 22.75
C ILE A 187 -14.95 -7.70 23.79
N PRO A 188 -15.76 -8.72 23.44
CA PRO A 188 -15.81 -9.48 22.19
C PRO A 188 -16.81 -8.96 21.14
N LEU A 189 -17.48 -7.82 21.39
CA LEU A 189 -18.51 -7.27 20.48
C LEU A 189 -17.92 -6.87 19.12
N ILE A 190 -16.69 -6.37 19.14
CA ILE A 190 -15.84 -6.21 17.96
C ILE A 190 -14.75 -7.26 18.08
N SER A 191 -14.54 -8.07 17.04
CA SER A 191 -13.59 -9.19 17.09
C SER A 191 -12.18 -8.76 17.52
N ASP A 192 -11.52 -9.67 18.24
CA ASP A 192 -10.09 -9.54 18.54
C ASP A 192 -9.24 -9.82 17.29
N ASP A 193 -9.67 -10.82 16.51
CA ASP A 193 -9.03 -11.12 15.23
C ASP A 193 -9.33 -10.03 14.21
N VAL A 194 -8.28 -9.54 13.58
CA VAL A 194 -8.31 -8.53 12.51
C VAL A 194 -7.64 -9.13 11.29
N LEU A 195 -8.41 -9.33 10.22
CA LEU A 195 -7.86 -9.67 8.91
C LEU A 195 -7.23 -8.42 8.29
N LEU A 196 -5.96 -8.52 7.93
CA LEU A 196 -5.24 -7.52 7.16
C LEU A 196 -5.13 -7.99 5.70
N THR A 197 -5.54 -7.13 4.77
CA THR A 197 -5.39 -7.34 3.32
C THR A 197 -4.56 -6.20 2.75
N ILE A 198 -3.43 -6.55 2.14
CA ILE A 198 -2.44 -5.60 1.66
C ILE A 198 -2.38 -5.69 0.14
N ASN A 199 -2.50 -4.55 -0.53
CA ASN A 199 -2.20 -4.39 -1.96
C ASN A 199 -1.08 -3.37 -2.06
N ALA A 200 0.12 -3.82 -2.40
CA ALA A 200 1.31 -2.99 -2.37
C ALA A 200 1.92 -2.83 -3.76
N ALA A 201 2.12 -1.60 -4.17
CA ALA A 201 2.86 -1.22 -5.35
C ALA A 201 4.17 -0.53 -4.96
N PHE A 202 5.23 -0.86 -5.69
CA PHE A 202 6.56 -0.29 -5.49
C PHE A 202 7.14 0.16 -6.82
N GLU A 203 7.91 1.25 -6.78
CA GLU A 203 8.59 1.83 -7.93
C GLU A 203 10.08 2.01 -7.64
N GLN A 204 10.93 1.57 -8.55
CA GLN A 204 12.37 1.81 -8.49
C GLN A 204 12.65 3.26 -8.95
N LYS A 205 13.33 4.03 -8.11
CA LYS A 205 13.71 5.42 -8.42
C LYS A 205 15.18 5.54 -8.73
#